data_f304c8997c46b4f28109a07e441d5e7a
#
_entry.id   f304c8997c46b4f28109a07e441d5e7a
#
_cell.length_a   1.000
_cell.length_b   1.000
_cell.length_c   1.000
_cell.angle_alpha   90.00
_cell.angle_beta   90.00
_cell.angle_gamma   90.00
#
_symmetry.space_group_name_H-M   'P 1'
#
loop_
_entity.id
_entity.type
_entity.pdbx_description
1 polymer ?
#
loop_
_entity_poly.entity_id
_entity_poly.type
_entity_poly.pdbx_seq_one_letter_code
_entity_poly.pdbx_strand_id
1 'polypeptide(L)'
;MPVRLPSVEQISELGSGFGLVLSADEVAAFQQAFKGPLASYGRLEELVAPDLGPVAPRSPGYRPGAAENKYGAWYWKTEISTGAKGLLSGKKIAIKDNICVAGVPMMNGSALLEGYVPEFDATVVTRILEAGGTIAGKAACEDLCFSGASHTCASGVIRNPHNPAHSAGGSSGGSAALVAAGEVPMALGGDQGGSIRTPSSWCGVYGLKPTWGLVPTTGSMPISYSVDHCGPIGASVEDVARLLTVIAGHDGWDTRTISARTGDYMAALGQPPAGLRVGVLREGFGHSESDPAVNEKVRRAIASLARAGVESEEVSVPWHLDGPHVWSGIILEGAAEMMLKGYGVGNNIHGYYPLSMQEAFARGMGTRINDVSPTVKLVLMLGEYMHRNYHGRYHSKAQNLRVLLRRAYEQALEKYDALLMPTIPFTATAIPPPDAPLGTAIDTALNMQANTCSFDVSGHPAFTVPCGLVDGLPVGLMMVGRHFDETTLIRLASAIEAAGNWKKN
;
A
#
# COMPACT_ATOMS: atom_id res chain seq x y z
N MET A 1 18.67 -19.48 16.40
CA MET A 1 18.80 -20.80 17.10
C MET A 1 19.57 -21.75 16.21
N PRO A 2 20.57 -22.49 16.72
CA PRO A 2 21.34 -23.40 15.87
C PRO A 2 20.43 -24.47 15.27
N VAL A 3 20.60 -24.71 13.98
CA VAL A 3 19.86 -25.73 13.24
C VAL A 3 20.25 -27.11 13.78
N ARG A 4 19.26 -27.95 14.06
CA ARG A 4 19.46 -29.29 14.62
C ARG A 4 19.05 -30.37 13.65
N LEU A 5 19.76 -31.50 13.68
CA LEU A 5 19.35 -32.69 12.93
C LEU A 5 18.00 -33.19 13.48
N PRO A 6 16.97 -33.35 12.64
CA PRO A 6 15.68 -33.88 13.10
C PRO A 6 15.82 -35.35 13.54
N SER A 7 14.99 -35.74 14.53
CA SER A 7 14.94 -37.15 14.96
C SER A 7 14.30 -38.05 13.88
N VAL A 8 14.45 -39.35 14.06
CA VAL A 8 13.82 -40.38 13.21
C VAL A 8 12.29 -40.20 13.19
N GLU A 9 11.70 -39.92 14.35
CA GLU A 9 10.27 -39.70 14.53
C GLU A 9 9.81 -38.45 13.76
N GLN A 10 10.56 -37.33 13.87
CA GLN A 10 10.27 -36.11 13.15
C GLN A 10 10.31 -36.29 11.63
N ILE A 11 11.28 -37.08 11.11
CA ILE A 11 11.36 -37.37 9.68
C ILE A 11 10.19 -38.23 9.22
N SER A 12 9.80 -39.22 10.03
CA SER A 12 8.62 -40.06 9.75
C SER A 12 7.33 -39.24 9.74
N GLU A 13 7.17 -38.32 10.69
CA GLU A 13 6.02 -37.41 10.75
C GLU A 13 5.96 -36.49 9.52
N LEU A 14 7.09 -35.89 9.14
CA LEU A 14 7.19 -35.07 7.94
C LEU A 14 6.85 -35.84 6.67
N GLY A 15 7.40 -37.06 6.53
CA GLY A 15 7.10 -37.95 5.41
C GLY A 15 5.61 -38.28 5.33
N SER A 16 5.01 -38.66 6.45
CA SER A 16 3.58 -38.95 6.53
C SER A 16 2.71 -37.73 6.20
N GLY A 17 3.13 -36.53 6.60
CA GLY A 17 2.47 -35.27 6.25
C GLY A 17 2.42 -34.99 4.75
N PHE A 18 3.39 -35.51 3.98
CA PHE A 18 3.39 -35.49 2.51
C PHE A 18 2.71 -36.70 1.87
N GLY A 19 2.22 -37.67 2.67
CA GLY A 19 1.65 -38.93 2.16
C GLY A 19 2.71 -39.93 1.72
N LEU A 20 3.99 -39.76 2.11
CA LEU A 20 5.06 -40.72 1.82
C LEU A 20 4.97 -41.91 2.77
N VAL A 21 5.19 -43.10 2.24
CA VAL A 21 5.30 -44.34 3.01
C VAL A 21 6.78 -44.73 3.05
N LEU A 22 7.45 -44.42 4.17
CA LEU A 22 8.88 -44.68 4.34
C LEU A 22 9.12 -45.86 5.30
N SER A 23 10.00 -46.76 4.95
CA SER A 23 10.52 -47.80 5.83
C SER A 23 11.48 -47.21 6.88
N ALA A 24 11.75 -47.95 7.98
CA ALA A 24 12.70 -47.52 9.00
C ALA A 24 14.11 -47.29 8.43
N ASP A 25 14.54 -48.13 7.47
CA ASP A 25 15.84 -47.99 6.84
C ASP A 25 15.92 -46.74 5.96
N GLU A 26 14.84 -46.40 5.22
CA GLU A 26 14.76 -45.17 4.42
C GLU A 26 14.79 -43.93 5.33
N VAL A 27 14.05 -43.92 6.43
CA VAL A 27 14.06 -42.80 7.40
C VAL A 27 15.47 -42.59 7.96
N ALA A 28 16.17 -43.67 8.32
CA ALA A 28 17.55 -43.61 8.80
C ALA A 28 18.49 -43.07 7.72
N ALA A 29 18.32 -43.49 6.47
CA ALA A 29 19.11 -43.02 5.34
C ALA A 29 18.85 -41.51 5.09
N PHE A 30 17.60 -41.04 5.13
CA PHE A 30 17.25 -39.61 5.03
C PHE A 30 17.86 -38.81 6.16
N GLN A 31 17.86 -39.30 7.40
CA GLN A 31 18.50 -38.63 8.52
C GLN A 31 20.00 -38.43 8.28
N GLN A 32 20.69 -39.41 7.73
CA GLN A 32 22.10 -39.24 7.36
C GLN A 32 22.29 -38.24 6.22
N ALA A 33 21.43 -38.31 5.19
CA ALA A 33 21.47 -37.42 4.04
C ALA A 33 21.22 -35.94 4.43
N PHE A 34 20.43 -35.66 5.47
CA PHE A 34 20.16 -34.30 5.96
C PHE A 34 21.38 -33.61 6.55
N LYS A 35 22.39 -34.35 7.02
CA LYS A 35 23.60 -33.75 7.63
C LYS A 35 24.33 -32.79 6.71
N GLY A 36 24.44 -33.10 5.42
CA GLY A 36 25.11 -32.24 4.45
C GLY A 36 24.38 -30.90 4.23
N PRO A 37 23.11 -30.91 3.83
CA PRO A 37 22.31 -29.68 3.72
C PRO A 37 22.28 -28.87 5.02
N LEU A 38 22.11 -29.51 6.20
CA LEU A 38 22.06 -28.82 7.49
C LEU A 38 23.39 -28.14 7.85
N ALA A 39 24.54 -28.69 7.41
CA ALA A 39 25.82 -28.02 7.58
C ALA A 39 25.87 -26.67 6.82
N SER A 40 25.19 -26.57 5.68
CA SER A 40 25.06 -25.30 4.93
C SER A 40 24.26 -24.27 5.73
N TYR A 41 23.19 -24.65 6.42
CA TYR A 41 22.46 -23.74 7.32
C TYR A 41 23.32 -23.30 8.50
N GLY A 42 24.14 -24.19 9.07
CA GLY A 42 25.12 -23.83 10.11
C GLY A 42 26.13 -22.77 9.59
N ARG A 43 26.57 -22.90 8.33
CA ARG A 43 27.46 -21.91 7.73
C ARG A 43 26.76 -20.56 7.50
N LEU A 44 25.46 -20.56 7.12
CA LEU A 44 24.70 -19.33 6.95
C LEU A 44 24.60 -18.52 8.25
N GLU A 45 24.47 -19.17 9.42
CA GLU A 45 24.50 -18.50 10.74
C GLU A 45 25.81 -17.76 11.03
N GLU A 46 26.93 -18.23 10.46
CA GLU A 46 28.26 -17.60 10.64
C GLU A 46 28.49 -16.43 9.70
N LEU A 47 27.75 -16.35 8.59
CA LEU A 47 27.89 -15.30 7.60
C LEU A 47 27.11 -14.05 8.02
N VAL A 48 27.78 -12.90 7.89
CA VAL A 48 27.16 -11.61 8.19
C VAL A 48 26.31 -11.16 7.01
N ALA A 49 25.01 -10.97 7.25
CA ALA A 49 24.09 -10.40 6.26
C ALA A 49 24.40 -8.91 6.03
N PRO A 50 24.04 -8.34 4.87
CA PRO A 50 24.16 -6.91 4.62
C PRO A 50 23.39 -6.10 5.68
N ASP A 51 24.04 -5.05 6.19
CA ASP A 51 23.45 -4.13 7.17
C ASP A 51 22.88 -2.89 6.45
N LEU A 52 21.59 -2.65 6.60
CA LEU A 52 20.88 -1.43 6.14
C LEU A 52 20.70 -0.43 7.30
N GLY A 53 21.62 -0.44 8.27
CA GLY A 53 21.55 0.38 9.47
C GLY A 53 21.26 1.86 9.24
N PRO A 54 20.92 2.59 10.30
CA PRO A 54 20.45 3.96 10.19
C PRO A 54 21.55 4.94 9.76
N VAL A 55 21.21 5.89 8.90
CA VAL A 55 22.11 6.97 8.43
C VAL A 55 22.30 8.11 9.44
N ALA A 56 21.55 8.12 10.56
CA ALA A 56 21.62 9.16 11.57
C ALA A 56 21.28 8.63 12.97
N PRO A 57 21.70 9.31 14.06
CA PRO A 57 21.26 9.02 15.41
C PRO A 57 19.73 9.05 15.52
N ARG A 58 19.15 8.22 16.39
CA ARG A 58 17.72 8.05 16.55
C ARG A 58 17.21 8.68 17.85
N SER A 59 16.09 9.40 17.74
CA SER A 59 15.21 9.65 18.87
C SER A 59 14.16 8.54 18.89
N PRO A 60 14.01 7.77 19.99
CA PRO A 60 13.01 6.71 20.05
C PRO A 60 11.59 7.25 19.94
N GLY A 61 11.38 8.53 20.24
CA GLY A 61 10.05 9.14 20.24
C GLY A 61 9.15 8.60 21.35
N TYR A 62 7.82 8.71 21.13
CA TYR A 62 6.83 8.31 22.12
C TYR A 62 5.47 7.99 21.47
N ARG A 63 4.65 7.22 22.17
CA ARG A 63 3.25 6.99 21.79
C ARG A 63 2.42 8.19 22.26
N PRO A 64 1.77 8.96 21.34
CA PRO A 64 1.02 10.14 21.74
C PRO A 64 -0.26 9.76 22.47
N GLY A 65 -0.62 10.59 23.48
CA GLY A 65 -1.90 10.48 24.16
C GLY A 65 -3.07 11.02 23.32
N ALA A 66 -4.30 10.82 23.79
CA ALA A 66 -5.52 11.22 23.08
C ALA A 66 -5.58 12.72 22.74
N ALA A 67 -5.02 13.58 23.58
CA ALA A 67 -4.98 15.04 23.37
C ALA A 67 -4.10 15.43 22.17
N GLU A 68 -3.03 14.68 21.91
CA GLU A 68 -2.08 14.89 20.81
C GLU A 68 -2.40 14.05 19.56
N ASN A 69 -3.39 13.16 19.65
CA ASN A 69 -3.78 12.20 18.60
C ASN A 69 -5.29 12.21 18.39
N LYS A 70 -5.84 13.39 18.16
CA LYS A 70 -7.29 13.63 18.05
C LYS A 70 -8.02 12.71 17.09
N TYR A 71 -7.36 12.32 16.00
CA TYR A 71 -7.93 11.47 14.95
C TYR A 71 -7.48 10.02 15.01
N GLY A 72 -6.67 9.61 16.01
CA GLY A 72 -6.10 8.28 16.07
C GLY A 72 -5.09 8.00 14.94
N ALA A 73 -4.57 9.05 14.32
CA ALA A 73 -3.78 8.96 13.09
C ALA A 73 -2.28 8.68 13.32
N TRP A 74 -1.76 8.98 14.52
CA TRP A 74 -0.42 8.61 14.92
C TRP A 74 -0.40 7.26 15.65
N TYR A 75 0.49 6.35 15.24
CA TYR A 75 0.90 5.23 16.08
C TYR A 75 2.03 5.66 17.02
N TRP A 76 3.04 6.37 16.47
CA TRP A 76 4.22 6.81 17.21
C TRP A 76 4.71 8.16 16.69
N LYS A 77 5.08 9.07 17.56
CA LYS A 77 5.69 10.37 17.20
C LYS A 77 7.18 10.35 17.48
N THR A 78 7.97 10.92 16.58
CA THR A 78 9.42 11.10 16.72
C THR A 78 9.85 12.37 15.99
N GLU A 79 11.11 12.72 16.07
CA GLU A 79 11.71 13.77 15.25
C GLU A 79 13.13 13.34 14.86
N ILE A 80 13.28 12.85 13.63
CA ILE A 80 14.54 12.32 13.10
C ILE A 80 14.94 13.13 11.88
N SER A 81 16.15 13.72 11.92
CA SER A 81 16.74 14.49 10.83
C SER A 81 18.25 14.29 10.82
N THR A 82 18.84 14.30 9.64
CA THR A 82 20.31 14.27 9.46
C THR A 82 20.96 15.66 9.47
N GLY A 83 20.14 16.73 9.34
CA GLY A 83 20.62 18.08 9.05
C GLY A 83 21.09 18.28 7.60
N ALA A 84 20.98 17.28 6.74
CA ALA A 84 21.24 17.40 5.31
C ALA A 84 20.42 18.51 4.66
N LYS A 85 20.91 19.05 3.56
CA LYS A 85 20.20 20.05 2.75
C LYS A 85 19.82 19.44 1.41
N GLY A 86 18.57 19.66 1.01
CA GLY A 86 18.05 19.12 -0.24
C GLY A 86 16.60 19.50 -0.47
N LEU A 87 15.96 18.77 -1.36
CA LEU A 87 14.60 19.06 -1.84
C LEU A 87 13.54 19.03 -0.73
N LEU A 88 13.78 18.29 0.37
CA LEU A 88 12.86 18.15 1.51
C LEU A 88 13.30 18.98 2.74
N SER A 89 14.26 19.92 2.60
CA SER A 89 14.67 20.77 3.74
C SER A 89 13.50 21.53 4.35
N GLY A 90 13.33 21.40 5.67
CA GLY A 90 12.25 22.01 6.42
C GLY A 90 10.88 21.30 6.30
N LYS A 91 10.79 20.20 5.58
CA LYS A 91 9.56 19.41 5.46
C LYS A 91 9.52 18.29 6.50
N LYS A 92 8.38 18.16 7.19
CA LYS A 92 8.07 17.05 8.11
C LYS A 92 7.25 16.00 7.37
N ILE A 93 7.66 14.74 7.46
CA ILE A 93 7.04 13.62 6.74
C ILE A 93 6.58 12.56 7.73
N ALA A 94 5.32 12.14 7.65
CA ALA A 94 4.81 10.98 8.37
C ALA A 94 5.03 9.71 7.52
N ILE A 95 5.41 8.62 8.18
CA ILE A 95 5.72 7.35 7.54
C ILE A 95 4.64 6.33 7.91
N LYS A 96 3.96 5.75 6.93
CA LYS A 96 2.98 4.68 7.18
C LYS A 96 3.59 3.57 8.01
N ASP A 97 2.84 3.03 8.94
CA ASP A 97 3.38 2.12 9.96
C ASP A 97 3.79 0.73 9.45
N ASN A 98 3.57 0.42 8.18
CA ASN A 98 4.15 -0.77 7.52
C ASN A 98 5.57 -0.57 6.96
N ILE A 99 6.15 0.64 7.08
CA ILE A 99 7.48 1.00 6.56
C ILE A 99 8.46 1.14 7.73
N CYS A 100 9.58 0.46 7.69
CA CYS A 100 10.59 0.45 8.75
C CYS A 100 11.29 1.82 8.89
N VAL A 101 11.38 2.27 10.13
CA VAL A 101 12.22 3.39 10.58
C VAL A 101 13.05 2.88 11.74
N ALA A 102 14.36 2.81 11.58
CA ALA A 102 15.26 2.25 12.59
C ALA A 102 15.10 2.92 13.95
N GLY A 103 15.01 2.12 15.01
CA GLY A 103 14.86 2.58 16.39
C GLY A 103 13.48 3.13 16.75
N VAL A 104 12.50 3.08 15.84
CA VAL A 104 11.13 3.55 16.07
C VAL A 104 10.16 2.37 16.08
N PRO A 105 9.35 2.17 17.12
CA PRO A 105 8.39 1.07 17.18
C PRO A 105 7.45 1.04 15.96
N MET A 106 7.17 -0.19 15.49
CA MET A 106 6.33 -0.49 14.35
C MET A 106 5.38 -1.64 14.70
N MET A 107 4.12 -1.56 14.33
CA MET A 107 3.17 -2.65 14.49
C MET A 107 2.38 -2.99 13.22
N ASN A 108 2.50 -2.20 12.15
CA ASN A 108 1.70 -2.37 10.91
C ASN A 108 0.19 -2.53 11.20
N GLY A 109 -0.33 -1.73 12.12
CA GLY A 109 -1.73 -1.78 12.55
C GLY A 109 -2.14 -3.06 13.28
N SER A 110 -1.23 -4.02 13.50
CA SER A 110 -1.50 -5.36 14.00
C SER A 110 -0.93 -5.64 15.36
N ALA A 111 -1.69 -6.32 16.19
CA ALA A 111 -1.21 -6.84 17.47
C ALA A 111 -0.05 -7.85 17.34
N LEU A 112 0.10 -8.48 16.16
CA LEU A 112 1.17 -9.45 15.89
C LEU A 112 2.57 -8.87 15.99
N LEU A 113 2.73 -7.59 15.64
CA LEU A 113 4.03 -6.89 15.64
C LEU A 113 4.17 -5.90 16.79
N GLU A 114 3.22 -5.86 17.75
CA GLU A 114 3.33 -4.94 18.89
C GLU A 114 4.65 -5.13 19.65
N GLY A 115 5.39 -4.03 19.82
CA GLY A 115 6.69 -4.03 20.47
C GLY A 115 7.88 -4.34 19.55
N TYR A 116 7.67 -4.58 18.26
CA TYR A 116 8.76 -4.70 17.31
C TYR A 116 9.39 -3.33 17.01
N VAL A 117 10.73 -3.29 17.04
CA VAL A 117 11.53 -2.10 16.71
C VAL A 117 12.54 -2.49 15.63
N PRO A 118 12.41 -1.97 14.40
CA PRO A 118 13.38 -2.25 13.33
C PRO A 118 14.74 -1.67 13.66
N GLU A 119 15.81 -2.39 13.29
CA GLU A 119 17.20 -1.95 13.38
C GLU A 119 17.68 -1.19 12.13
N PHE A 120 16.89 -1.14 11.08
CA PHE A 120 17.24 -0.56 9.77
C PHE A 120 16.16 0.38 9.26
N ASP A 121 16.54 1.25 8.31
CA ASP A 121 15.63 2.11 7.57
C ASP A 121 15.17 1.45 6.26
N ALA A 122 13.90 1.62 5.91
CA ALA A 122 13.48 1.39 4.53
C ALA A 122 14.20 2.37 3.58
N THR A 123 14.46 1.95 2.34
CA THR A 123 15.12 2.80 1.33
C THR A 123 14.48 4.18 1.19
N VAL A 124 13.15 4.24 1.19
CA VAL A 124 12.42 5.52 1.08
C VAL A 124 12.65 6.44 2.28
N VAL A 125 12.88 5.89 3.48
CA VAL A 125 13.20 6.65 4.69
C VAL A 125 14.61 7.22 4.60
N THR A 126 15.59 6.41 4.21
CA THR A 126 16.97 6.84 3.96
C THR A 126 17.01 8.01 2.97
N ARG A 127 16.33 7.86 1.82
CA ARG A 127 16.26 8.92 0.78
C ARG A 127 15.64 10.22 1.29
N ILE A 128 14.56 10.13 2.08
CA ILE A 128 13.92 11.31 2.70
C ILE A 128 14.91 12.04 3.62
N LEU A 129 15.64 11.31 4.45
CA LEU A 129 16.63 11.88 5.37
C LEU A 129 17.82 12.51 4.63
N GLU A 130 18.33 11.85 3.60
CA GLU A 130 19.41 12.35 2.73
C GLU A 130 19.00 13.61 1.95
N ALA A 131 17.72 13.71 1.57
CA ALA A 131 17.15 14.89 0.93
C ALA A 131 16.80 16.04 1.92
N GLY A 132 17.18 15.92 3.19
CA GLY A 132 16.99 16.93 4.23
C GLY A 132 15.62 16.96 4.86
N GLY A 133 14.80 15.93 4.65
CA GLY A 133 13.49 15.77 5.30
C GLY A 133 13.61 15.38 6.78
N THR A 134 12.57 15.66 7.54
CA THR A 134 12.43 15.24 8.93
C THR A 134 11.32 14.19 9.05
N ILE A 135 11.64 13.02 9.59
CA ILE A 135 10.64 12.00 9.91
C ILE A 135 9.91 12.43 11.17
N ALA A 136 8.59 12.65 11.07
CA ALA A 136 7.76 13.12 12.18
C ALA A 136 7.15 12.00 13.02
N GLY A 137 7.14 10.78 12.50
CA GLY A 137 6.60 9.61 13.20
C GLY A 137 6.00 8.56 12.27
N LYS A 138 5.39 7.55 12.92
CA LYS A 138 4.68 6.45 12.28
C LYS A 138 3.18 6.76 12.24
N ALA A 139 2.63 6.84 11.04
CA ALA A 139 1.20 7.03 10.82
C ALA A 139 0.46 5.69 10.95
N ALA A 140 -0.57 5.65 11.79
CA ALA A 140 -1.38 4.46 11.98
C ALA A 140 -1.98 3.94 10.66
N CYS A 141 -2.06 2.63 10.52
CA CYS A 141 -2.65 1.98 9.36
C CYS A 141 -3.54 0.81 9.79
N GLU A 142 -4.32 0.28 8.86
CA GLU A 142 -5.19 -0.85 9.12
C GLU A 142 -4.38 -2.13 9.41
N ASP A 143 -5.02 -3.08 10.13
CA ASP A 143 -4.39 -4.34 10.52
C ASP A 143 -3.82 -5.08 9.33
N LEU A 144 -2.48 -5.24 9.32
CA LEU A 144 -1.69 -5.80 8.22
C LEU A 144 -2.06 -5.22 6.84
N CYS A 145 -2.59 -4.00 6.81
CA CYS A 145 -3.09 -3.30 5.62
C CYS A 145 -4.30 -3.97 4.92
N PHE A 146 -5.05 -4.88 5.59
CA PHE A 146 -6.22 -5.57 5.03
C PHE A 146 -7.55 -4.88 5.31
N SER A 147 -7.63 -3.59 5.03
CA SER A 147 -8.88 -2.83 5.03
C SER A 147 -8.73 -1.57 4.20
N GLY A 148 -9.78 -1.18 3.49
CA GLY A 148 -9.87 0.13 2.82
C GLY A 148 -10.60 1.18 3.68
N ALA A 149 -11.12 0.79 4.84
CA ALA A 149 -11.71 1.68 5.84
C ALA A 149 -10.67 2.13 6.88
N SER A 150 -11.07 2.39 8.13
CA SER A 150 -10.13 2.91 9.15
C SER A 150 -10.47 2.44 10.58
N HIS A 151 -11.09 1.26 10.71
CA HIS A 151 -11.57 0.74 11.99
C HIS A 151 -10.98 -0.61 12.40
N THR A 152 -10.01 -1.16 11.64
CA THR A 152 -9.39 -2.45 11.94
C THR A 152 -8.03 -2.32 12.62
N CYS A 153 -7.48 -1.12 12.74
CA CYS A 153 -6.18 -0.88 13.38
C CYS A 153 -6.20 -1.27 14.86
N ALA A 154 -5.28 -2.13 15.30
CA ALA A 154 -5.19 -2.56 16.70
C ALA A 154 -4.83 -1.43 17.67
N SER A 155 -4.24 -0.32 17.21
CA SER A 155 -3.98 0.86 18.05
C SER A 155 -5.19 1.77 18.25
N GLY A 156 -6.29 1.51 17.55
CA GLY A 156 -7.54 2.26 17.61
C GLY A 156 -8.04 2.76 16.27
N VAL A 157 -9.26 3.27 16.25
CA VAL A 157 -9.93 3.79 15.05
C VAL A 157 -9.30 5.08 14.55
N ILE A 158 -9.06 5.16 13.22
CA ILE A 158 -8.54 6.36 12.57
C ILE A 158 -9.74 7.14 12.00
N ARG A 159 -9.92 8.38 12.44
CA ARG A 159 -11.09 9.20 12.15
C ARG A 159 -10.83 10.20 11.05
N ASN A 160 -11.84 10.46 10.23
CA ASN A 160 -11.78 11.46 9.17
C ASN A 160 -11.74 12.87 9.76
N PRO A 161 -10.76 13.72 9.41
CA PRO A 161 -10.68 15.11 9.92
C PRO A 161 -11.87 15.99 9.51
N HIS A 162 -12.56 15.69 8.40
CA HIS A 162 -13.74 16.42 7.96
C HIS A 162 -14.98 16.07 8.79
N ASN A 163 -15.12 14.79 9.16
CA ASN A 163 -16.19 14.30 10.04
C ASN A 163 -15.69 13.10 10.85
N PRO A 164 -15.39 13.26 12.16
CA PRO A 164 -14.83 12.18 13.00
C PRO A 164 -15.76 10.96 13.22
N ALA A 165 -17.03 11.03 12.81
CA ALA A 165 -17.92 9.87 12.80
C ALA A 165 -17.71 8.97 11.57
N HIS A 166 -16.93 9.43 10.57
CA HIS A 166 -16.68 8.76 9.32
C HIS A 166 -15.24 8.25 9.24
N SER A 167 -15.06 7.26 8.37
CA SER A 167 -13.78 6.64 8.08
C SER A 167 -12.82 7.63 7.42
N ALA A 168 -11.54 7.57 7.82
CA ALA A 168 -10.46 8.26 7.11
C ALA A 168 -10.06 7.55 5.80
N GLY A 169 -10.62 6.36 5.53
CA GLY A 169 -10.15 5.47 4.49
C GLY A 169 -8.89 4.72 4.92
N GLY A 170 -8.55 3.68 4.16
CA GLY A 170 -7.42 2.80 4.47
C GLY A 170 -6.80 2.16 3.22
N SER A 171 -5.73 1.47 3.49
CA SER A 171 -5.06 1.19 4.77
C SER A 171 -4.12 2.31 5.24
N SER A 172 -3.80 3.34 4.42
CA SER A 172 -2.97 4.50 4.82
C SER A 172 -3.80 5.62 5.45
N GLY A 173 -4.78 5.26 6.30
CA GLY A 173 -5.72 6.21 6.91
C GLY A 173 -5.04 7.27 7.76
N GLY A 174 -4.07 6.86 8.60
CA GLY A 174 -3.30 7.80 9.42
C GLY A 174 -2.49 8.79 8.57
N SER A 175 -1.86 8.31 7.49
CA SER A 175 -1.09 9.17 6.58
C SER A 175 -1.95 10.28 5.98
N ALA A 176 -3.12 9.93 5.43
CA ALA A 176 -4.01 10.91 4.84
C ALA A 176 -4.66 11.83 5.87
N ALA A 177 -5.08 11.29 7.03
CA ALA A 177 -5.68 12.08 8.10
C ALA A 177 -4.71 13.13 8.67
N LEU A 178 -3.43 12.79 8.84
CA LEU A 178 -2.40 13.72 9.31
C LEU A 178 -2.14 14.86 8.32
N VAL A 179 -2.13 14.57 7.02
CA VAL A 179 -2.00 15.60 5.99
C VAL A 179 -3.26 16.47 5.95
N ALA A 180 -4.46 15.89 5.98
CA ALA A 180 -5.73 16.62 5.98
C ALA A 180 -5.91 17.50 7.22
N ALA A 181 -5.42 17.05 8.37
CA ALA A 181 -5.42 17.83 9.62
C ALA A 181 -4.35 18.93 9.66
N GLY A 182 -3.44 19.00 8.68
CA GLY A 182 -2.34 19.95 8.63
C GLY A 182 -1.21 19.68 9.64
N GLU A 183 -1.14 18.47 10.22
CA GLU A 183 -0.07 18.10 11.15
C GLU A 183 1.28 17.87 10.44
N VAL A 184 1.23 17.40 9.21
CA VAL A 184 2.38 17.29 8.30
C VAL A 184 1.97 17.68 6.88
N PRO A 185 2.88 18.28 6.08
CA PRO A 185 2.58 18.57 4.67
C PRO A 185 2.60 17.33 3.77
N MET A 186 3.29 16.29 4.19
CA MET A 186 3.53 15.08 3.38
C MET A 186 3.52 13.83 4.25
N ALA A 187 3.12 12.71 3.64
CA ALA A 187 3.24 11.39 4.23
C ALA A 187 3.55 10.33 3.17
N LEU A 188 4.13 9.20 3.59
CA LEU A 188 4.19 7.99 2.78
C LEU A 188 2.98 7.11 3.05
N GLY A 189 2.47 6.50 1.98
CA GLY A 189 1.45 5.46 2.00
C GLY A 189 1.91 4.19 1.28
N GLY A 190 1.16 3.11 1.44
CA GLY A 190 1.26 1.90 0.62
C GLY A 190 -0.08 1.61 -0.03
N ASP A 191 -0.09 1.01 -1.22
CA ASP A 191 -1.30 0.76 -2.02
C ASP A 191 -1.22 -0.62 -2.68
N GLN A 192 -2.21 -1.47 -2.40
CA GLN A 192 -2.33 -2.83 -2.93
C GLN A 192 -3.73 -3.12 -3.49
N GLY A 193 -4.66 -2.20 -3.25
CA GLY A 193 -6.04 -2.25 -3.75
C GLY A 193 -6.70 -0.88 -3.76
N GLY A 194 -5.94 0.18 -3.38
CA GLY A 194 -6.45 1.55 -3.28
C GLY A 194 -5.91 2.30 -2.06
N SER A 195 -4.99 1.71 -1.29
CA SER A 195 -4.68 2.18 0.07
C SER A 195 -3.89 3.49 0.19
N ILE A 196 -3.42 4.11 -0.90
CA ILE A 196 -3.03 5.53 -0.98
C ILE A 196 -4.25 6.36 -1.42
N ARG A 197 -4.96 5.90 -2.44
CA ARG A 197 -5.97 6.63 -3.18
C ARG A 197 -7.28 6.76 -2.42
N THR A 198 -7.74 5.70 -1.77
CA THR A 198 -8.96 5.69 -0.95
C THR A 198 -8.88 6.72 0.18
N PRO A 199 -7.85 6.66 1.08
CA PRO A 199 -7.77 7.64 2.16
C PRO A 199 -7.50 9.06 1.63
N SER A 200 -6.79 9.23 0.51
CA SER A 200 -6.61 10.55 -0.10
C SER A 200 -7.92 11.12 -0.61
N SER A 201 -8.77 10.29 -1.24
CA SER A 201 -10.12 10.71 -1.67
C SER A 201 -10.99 11.13 -0.49
N TRP A 202 -11.07 10.29 0.54
CA TRP A 202 -11.97 10.51 1.67
C TRP A 202 -11.51 11.58 2.65
N CYS A 203 -10.19 11.83 2.75
CA CYS A 203 -9.64 12.94 3.56
C CYS A 203 -9.42 14.22 2.77
N GLY A 204 -9.68 14.26 1.45
CA GLY A 204 -9.54 15.46 0.64
C GLY A 204 -8.10 15.94 0.51
N VAL A 205 -7.17 15.03 0.26
CA VAL A 205 -5.74 15.30 0.04
C VAL A 205 -5.28 14.67 -1.28
N TYR A 206 -4.07 14.97 -1.70
CA TYR A 206 -3.48 14.49 -2.95
C TYR A 206 -2.71 13.20 -2.70
N GLY A 207 -3.02 12.11 -3.44
CA GLY A 207 -2.35 10.83 -3.26
C GLY A 207 -2.01 10.15 -4.58
N LEU A 208 -0.73 9.88 -4.79
CA LEU A 208 -0.24 9.24 -6.00
C LEU A 208 0.23 7.81 -5.70
N LYS A 209 -0.45 6.83 -6.31
CA LYS A 209 0.08 5.47 -6.48
C LYS A 209 0.96 5.47 -7.73
N PRO A 210 2.29 5.34 -7.59
CA PRO A 210 3.19 5.35 -8.75
C PRO A 210 3.01 4.11 -9.64
N THR A 211 3.69 4.10 -10.77
CA THR A 211 3.89 2.89 -11.57
C THR A 211 4.49 1.78 -10.71
N TRP A 212 4.01 0.55 -10.88
CA TRP A 212 4.58 -0.61 -10.22
C TRP A 212 6.09 -0.75 -10.54
N GLY A 213 6.91 -0.82 -9.49
CA GLY A 213 8.36 -0.84 -9.63
C GLY A 213 9.03 0.53 -9.84
N LEU A 214 8.32 1.66 -9.73
CA LEU A 214 8.96 2.98 -9.74
C LEU A 214 9.58 3.34 -8.39
N VAL A 215 8.90 3.04 -7.29
CA VAL A 215 9.37 3.31 -5.92
C VAL A 215 9.69 1.98 -5.24
N PRO A 216 10.89 1.81 -4.66
CA PRO A 216 11.25 0.58 -3.97
C PRO A 216 10.44 0.40 -2.69
N THR A 217 10.16 -0.85 -2.35
CA THR A 217 9.50 -1.23 -1.10
C THR A 217 10.44 -1.95 -0.13
N THR A 218 11.74 -1.90 -0.37
CA THR A 218 12.77 -2.42 0.54
C THR A 218 12.58 -1.84 1.93
N GLY A 219 12.41 -2.72 2.93
CA GLY A 219 12.12 -2.32 4.30
C GLY A 219 10.65 -1.98 4.59
N SER A 220 9.74 -2.27 3.67
CA SER A 220 8.30 -2.23 3.93
C SER A 220 7.77 -3.65 4.10
N MET A 221 6.82 -3.85 5.04
CA MET A 221 6.14 -5.14 5.16
C MET A 221 5.19 -5.32 3.97
N PRO A 222 5.38 -6.36 3.13
CA PRO A 222 4.58 -6.59 1.95
C PRO A 222 3.23 -7.24 2.26
N ILE A 223 2.27 -7.13 1.31
CA ILE A 223 1.07 -7.97 1.26
C ILE A 223 1.20 -9.00 0.13
N SER A 224 1.51 -8.54 -1.08
CA SER A 224 1.76 -9.37 -2.24
C SER A 224 2.62 -8.62 -3.24
N TYR A 225 3.79 -9.12 -3.53
CA TYR A 225 4.79 -8.45 -4.38
C TYR A 225 4.27 -8.02 -5.75
N SER A 226 3.28 -8.73 -6.29
CA SER A 226 2.74 -8.43 -7.61
C SER A 226 1.85 -7.19 -7.66
N VAL A 227 1.41 -6.68 -6.49
CA VAL A 227 0.52 -5.52 -6.36
C VAL A 227 0.98 -4.49 -5.33
N ASP A 228 2.09 -4.72 -4.64
CA ASP A 228 2.60 -3.77 -3.64
C ASP A 228 3.17 -2.50 -4.29
N HIS A 229 2.72 -1.35 -3.81
CA HIS A 229 3.22 -0.01 -4.16
C HIS A 229 3.48 0.80 -2.90
N CYS A 230 4.49 1.68 -2.97
CA CYS A 230 4.73 2.75 -2.01
C CYS A 230 4.65 4.08 -2.76
N GLY A 231 4.05 5.10 -2.14
CA GLY A 231 3.92 6.40 -2.80
C GLY A 231 3.55 7.55 -1.87
N PRO A 232 3.60 8.79 -2.40
CA PRO A 232 3.39 10.01 -1.64
C PRO A 232 1.91 10.34 -1.45
N ILE A 233 1.61 10.91 -0.28
CA ILE A 233 0.38 11.65 0.04
C ILE A 233 0.80 13.06 0.44
N GLY A 234 0.15 14.10 -0.10
CA GLY A 234 0.53 15.49 0.12
C GLY A 234 -0.64 16.44 0.30
N ALA A 235 -0.38 17.60 0.90
CA ALA A 235 -1.34 18.69 1.05
C ALA A 235 -1.56 19.45 -0.28
N SER A 236 -0.64 19.32 -1.23
CA SER A 236 -0.66 19.93 -2.55
C SER A 236 -0.06 18.98 -3.62
N VAL A 237 -0.30 19.29 -4.89
CA VAL A 237 0.35 18.57 -6.00
C VAL A 237 1.87 18.74 -5.95
N GLU A 238 2.35 19.91 -5.54
CA GLU A 238 3.79 20.18 -5.36
C GLU A 238 4.40 19.27 -4.28
N ASP A 239 3.75 19.08 -3.14
CA ASP A 239 4.26 18.21 -2.09
C ASP A 239 4.35 16.74 -2.54
N VAL A 240 3.36 16.28 -3.34
CA VAL A 240 3.38 14.94 -3.95
C VAL A 240 4.53 14.80 -4.95
N ALA A 241 4.69 15.76 -5.86
CA ALA A 241 5.76 15.74 -6.87
C ALA A 241 7.14 15.79 -6.23
N ARG A 242 7.30 16.62 -5.20
CA ARG A 242 8.54 16.79 -4.42
C ARG A 242 8.92 15.48 -3.71
N LEU A 243 7.99 14.85 -3.02
CA LEU A 243 8.25 13.60 -2.32
C LEU A 243 8.52 12.46 -3.30
N LEU A 244 7.76 12.36 -4.43
CA LEU A 244 8.02 11.38 -5.48
C LEU A 244 9.42 11.51 -6.07
N THR A 245 9.89 12.74 -6.32
CA THR A 245 11.24 12.99 -6.85
C THR A 245 12.32 12.37 -5.96
N VAL A 246 12.12 12.40 -4.65
CA VAL A 246 13.10 11.87 -3.69
C VAL A 246 13.04 10.35 -3.58
N ILE A 247 11.84 9.76 -3.58
CA ILE A 247 11.68 8.33 -3.27
C ILE A 247 11.77 7.41 -4.48
N ALA A 248 11.61 7.93 -5.72
CA ALA A 248 11.58 7.13 -6.95
C ALA A 248 12.97 6.63 -7.38
N GLY A 249 12.98 5.53 -8.15
CA GLY A 249 14.18 4.96 -8.77
C GLY A 249 14.72 3.71 -8.08
N HIS A 250 15.58 2.98 -8.79
CA HIS A 250 16.17 1.71 -8.34
C HIS A 250 17.07 1.89 -7.11
N ASP A 251 17.02 0.93 -6.18
CA ASP A 251 17.78 0.96 -4.93
C ASP A 251 18.85 -0.15 -4.79
N GLY A 252 18.96 -1.02 -5.78
CA GLY A 252 19.87 -2.16 -5.75
C GLY A 252 19.36 -3.39 -5.00
N TRP A 253 18.22 -3.30 -4.29
CA TRP A 253 17.63 -4.38 -3.51
C TRP A 253 16.29 -4.87 -4.09
N ASP A 254 15.38 -3.96 -4.39
CA ASP A 254 14.08 -4.30 -4.95
C ASP A 254 14.18 -4.51 -6.46
N THR A 255 14.24 -5.78 -6.89
CA THR A 255 14.39 -6.13 -8.31
C THR A 255 13.24 -5.65 -9.20
N ARG A 256 12.08 -5.30 -8.63
CA ARG A 256 10.98 -4.70 -9.39
C ARG A 256 11.35 -3.33 -9.95
N THR A 257 12.29 -2.64 -9.30
CA THR A 257 12.70 -1.29 -9.68
C THR A 257 13.84 -1.23 -10.71
N ILE A 258 14.36 -2.36 -11.17
CA ILE A 258 15.47 -2.42 -12.16
C ILE A 258 15.13 -1.64 -13.44
N SER A 259 13.87 -1.65 -13.87
CA SER A 259 13.40 -0.94 -15.07
C SER A 259 12.76 0.41 -14.76
N ALA A 260 12.91 0.94 -13.54
CA ALA A 260 12.34 2.22 -13.15
C ALA A 260 12.85 3.35 -14.05
N ARG A 261 11.92 4.19 -14.50
CA ARG A 261 12.20 5.39 -15.30
C ARG A 261 11.65 6.59 -14.56
N THR A 262 12.54 7.37 -13.98
CA THR A 262 12.17 8.60 -13.25
C THR A 262 11.99 9.76 -14.23
N GLY A 263 10.96 10.58 -14.00
CA GLY A 263 10.73 11.83 -14.70
C GLY A 263 11.24 13.04 -13.92
N ASP A 264 11.19 14.20 -14.55
CA ASP A 264 11.35 15.49 -13.85
C ASP A 264 9.97 15.95 -13.32
N TYR A 265 9.60 15.41 -12.14
CA TYR A 265 8.29 15.63 -11.54
C TYR A 265 8.10 17.08 -11.06
N MET A 266 9.20 17.75 -10.67
CA MET A 266 9.14 19.15 -10.24
C MET A 266 8.96 20.09 -11.45
N ALA A 267 9.64 19.82 -12.58
CA ALA A 267 9.44 20.60 -13.79
C ALA A 267 8.04 20.41 -14.38
N ALA A 268 7.40 19.27 -14.18
CA ALA A 268 6.03 19.01 -14.65
C ALA A 268 4.98 19.94 -14.03
N LEU A 269 5.21 20.47 -12.81
CA LEU A 269 4.29 21.40 -12.12
C LEU A 269 4.05 22.69 -12.92
N GLY A 270 5.07 23.22 -13.59
CA GLY A 270 4.99 24.45 -14.39
C GLY A 270 4.52 24.24 -15.81
N GLN A 271 4.31 23.01 -16.25
CA GLN A 271 3.95 22.69 -17.64
C GLN A 271 2.43 22.72 -17.83
N PRO A 272 1.89 23.51 -18.79
CA PRO A 272 0.46 23.53 -19.04
C PRO A 272 0.00 22.17 -19.60
N PRO A 273 -1.20 21.69 -19.22
CA PRO A 273 -1.75 20.45 -19.78
C PRO A 273 -2.41 20.64 -21.17
N ALA A 274 -2.35 21.83 -21.75
CA ALA A 274 -2.96 22.13 -23.05
C ALA A 274 -2.51 21.15 -24.13
N GLY A 275 -3.46 20.68 -24.93
CA GLY A 275 -3.25 19.68 -25.97
C GLY A 275 -3.28 18.24 -25.49
N LEU A 276 -3.38 17.97 -24.17
CA LEU A 276 -3.63 16.63 -23.68
C LEU A 276 -5.07 16.20 -23.97
N ARG A 277 -5.25 14.90 -24.20
CA ARG A 277 -6.54 14.25 -24.41
C ARG A 277 -6.79 13.25 -23.30
N VAL A 278 -7.95 13.34 -22.64
CA VAL A 278 -8.31 12.44 -21.55
C VAL A 278 -9.55 11.62 -21.87
N GLY A 279 -9.52 10.32 -21.53
CA GLY A 279 -10.65 9.42 -21.64
C GLY A 279 -11.44 9.38 -20.32
N VAL A 280 -12.72 9.74 -20.35
CA VAL A 280 -13.63 9.57 -19.21
C VAL A 280 -14.09 8.12 -19.20
N LEU A 281 -13.58 7.32 -18.26
CA LEU A 281 -13.82 5.89 -18.22
C LEU A 281 -15.25 5.60 -17.75
N ARG A 282 -16.12 5.19 -18.68
CA ARG A 282 -17.56 4.97 -18.46
C ARG A 282 -17.83 3.97 -17.33
N GLU A 283 -17.12 2.87 -17.31
CA GLU A 283 -17.29 1.79 -16.33
C GLU A 283 -16.99 2.25 -14.90
N GLY A 284 -16.08 3.22 -14.72
CA GLY A 284 -15.75 3.79 -13.41
C GLY A 284 -16.87 4.61 -12.75
N PHE A 285 -17.92 4.97 -13.51
CA PHE A 285 -19.09 5.69 -13.03
C PHE A 285 -20.33 4.79 -12.85
N GLY A 286 -20.28 3.54 -13.28
CA GLY A 286 -21.41 2.65 -13.45
C GLY A 286 -21.55 1.55 -12.41
N HIS A 287 -20.87 1.64 -11.26
CA HIS A 287 -21.01 0.67 -10.19
C HIS A 287 -22.37 0.78 -9.50
N SER A 288 -22.90 -0.34 -8.98
CA SER A 288 -24.18 -0.38 -8.28
C SER A 288 -24.22 0.54 -7.06
N GLU A 289 -23.07 0.74 -6.41
CA GLU A 289 -22.90 1.57 -5.23
C GLU A 289 -22.58 3.04 -5.55
N SER A 290 -22.56 3.42 -6.84
CA SER A 290 -22.22 4.78 -7.26
C SER A 290 -23.21 5.81 -6.78
N ASP A 291 -22.71 6.80 -6.05
CA ASP A 291 -23.48 7.97 -5.65
C ASP A 291 -23.54 8.99 -6.82
N PRO A 292 -24.75 9.34 -7.31
CA PRO A 292 -24.89 10.32 -8.38
C PRO A 292 -24.28 11.69 -8.06
N ALA A 293 -24.27 12.11 -6.80
CA ALA A 293 -23.69 13.39 -6.39
C ALA A 293 -22.16 13.34 -6.49
N VAL A 294 -21.53 12.22 -6.14
CA VAL A 294 -20.09 11.99 -6.35
C VAL A 294 -19.77 12.02 -7.85
N ASN A 295 -20.53 11.29 -8.65
CA ASN A 295 -20.35 11.26 -10.09
C ASN A 295 -20.45 12.66 -10.71
N GLU A 296 -21.40 13.49 -10.28
CA GLU A 296 -21.57 14.86 -10.73
C GLU A 296 -20.36 15.73 -10.39
N LYS A 297 -19.84 15.67 -9.16
CA LYS A 297 -18.64 16.43 -8.75
C LYS A 297 -17.44 16.07 -9.60
N VAL A 298 -17.21 14.77 -9.84
CA VAL A 298 -16.09 14.31 -10.68
C VAL A 298 -16.25 14.77 -12.13
N ARG A 299 -17.45 14.68 -12.73
CA ARG A 299 -17.69 15.15 -14.09
C ARG A 299 -17.49 16.67 -14.22
N ARG A 300 -17.89 17.46 -13.23
CA ARG A 300 -17.63 18.91 -13.18
C ARG A 300 -16.12 19.22 -13.13
N ALA A 301 -15.36 18.48 -12.32
CA ALA A 301 -13.92 18.64 -12.26
C ALA A 301 -13.25 18.30 -13.60
N ILE A 302 -13.66 17.20 -14.24
CA ILE A 302 -13.19 16.84 -15.59
C ILE A 302 -13.51 17.96 -16.60
N ALA A 303 -14.75 18.46 -16.61
CA ALA A 303 -15.16 19.54 -17.50
C ALA A 303 -14.36 20.83 -17.29
N SER A 304 -13.86 21.09 -16.07
CA SER A 304 -13.03 22.26 -15.79
C SER A 304 -11.68 22.25 -16.51
N LEU A 305 -11.17 21.06 -16.87
CA LEU A 305 -9.91 20.91 -17.61
C LEU A 305 -9.95 21.51 -19.02
N ALA A 306 -11.15 21.66 -19.61
CA ALA A 306 -11.31 22.33 -20.91
C ALA A 306 -10.77 23.77 -20.87
N ARG A 307 -10.87 24.47 -19.73
CA ARG A 307 -10.31 25.83 -19.58
C ARG A 307 -8.78 25.85 -19.61
N ALA A 308 -8.15 24.72 -19.33
CA ALA A 308 -6.71 24.53 -19.41
C ALA A 308 -6.28 23.94 -20.78
N GLY A 309 -7.20 23.83 -21.74
CA GLY A 309 -6.92 23.33 -23.10
C GLY A 309 -6.82 21.81 -23.19
N VAL A 310 -7.42 21.06 -22.24
CA VAL A 310 -7.48 19.60 -22.27
C VAL A 310 -8.78 19.16 -22.93
N GLU A 311 -8.70 18.23 -23.87
CA GLU A 311 -9.85 17.59 -24.50
C GLU A 311 -10.29 16.36 -23.70
N SER A 312 -11.61 16.18 -23.51
CA SER A 312 -12.16 15.01 -22.83
C SER A 312 -13.21 14.30 -23.67
N GLU A 313 -13.16 12.99 -23.70
CA GLU A 313 -14.09 12.13 -24.44
C GLU A 313 -14.44 10.91 -23.59
N GLU A 314 -15.66 10.39 -23.68
CA GLU A 314 -16.05 9.16 -23.02
C GLU A 314 -15.40 7.95 -23.69
N VAL A 315 -14.83 7.06 -22.89
CA VAL A 315 -14.19 5.82 -23.35
C VAL A 315 -14.71 4.62 -22.55
N SER A 316 -14.81 3.47 -23.21
CA SER A 316 -15.21 2.20 -22.60
C SER A 316 -14.02 1.24 -22.55
N VAL A 317 -13.78 0.69 -21.38
CA VAL A 317 -12.83 -0.42 -21.15
C VAL A 317 -13.55 -1.49 -20.32
N PRO A 318 -14.34 -2.39 -20.92
CA PRO A 318 -15.18 -3.35 -20.20
C PRO A 318 -14.42 -4.23 -19.20
N TRP A 319 -13.14 -4.53 -19.47
CA TRP A 319 -12.25 -5.23 -18.54
C TRP A 319 -12.11 -4.55 -17.16
N HIS A 320 -12.47 -3.27 -17.05
CA HIS A 320 -12.46 -2.57 -15.76
C HIS A 320 -13.38 -3.23 -14.74
N LEU A 321 -14.54 -3.74 -15.19
CA LEU A 321 -15.49 -4.44 -14.32
C LEU A 321 -14.99 -5.82 -13.87
N ASP A 322 -14.09 -6.45 -14.62
CA ASP A 322 -13.46 -7.73 -14.25
C ASP A 322 -12.22 -7.54 -13.35
N GLY A 323 -11.69 -6.31 -13.29
CA GLY A 323 -10.51 -5.97 -12.51
C GLY A 323 -10.57 -6.40 -11.05
N PRO A 324 -11.65 -6.11 -10.29
CA PRO A 324 -11.81 -6.56 -8.90
C PRO A 324 -11.77 -8.08 -8.73
N HIS A 325 -12.29 -8.85 -9.70
CA HIS A 325 -12.25 -10.32 -9.67
C HIS A 325 -10.82 -10.84 -9.89
N VAL A 326 -10.09 -10.24 -10.83
CA VAL A 326 -8.66 -10.57 -11.06
C VAL A 326 -7.83 -10.21 -9.82
N TRP A 327 -8.06 -9.02 -9.25
CA TRP A 327 -7.40 -8.58 -8.02
C TRP A 327 -7.66 -9.55 -6.85
N SER A 328 -8.91 -9.97 -6.63
CA SER A 328 -9.28 -10.90 -5.56
C SER A 328 -8.51 -12.22 -5.67
N GLY A 329 -8.39 -12.79 -6.87
CA GLY A 329 -7.63 -14.02 -7.10
C GLY A 329 -6.13 -13.86 -6.81
N ILE A 330 -5.57 -12.66 -7.02
CA ILE A 330 -4.16 -12.38 -6.73
C ILE A 330 -3.96 -12.14 -5.24
N ILE A 331 -4.79 -11.28 -4.61
CA ILE A 331 -4.51 -10.78 -3.27
C ILE A 331 -4.82 -11.82 -2.19
N LEU A 332 -5.90 -12.58 -2.30
CA LEU A 332 -6.33 -13.51 -1.25
C LEU A 332 -5.34 -14.66 -1.09
N GLU A 333 -5.01 -15.35 -2.17
CA GLU A 333 -4.06 -16.46 -2.14
C GLU A 333 -2.62 -15.95 -1.96
N GLY A 334 -2.25 -14.82 -2.64
CA GLY A 334 -0.92 -14.22 -2.52
C GLY A 334 -0.61 -13.72 -1.11
N ALA A 335 -1.59 -13.10 -0.43
CA ALA A 335 -1.42 -12.66 0.95
C ALA A 335 -1.30 -13.83 1.94
N ALA A 336 -2.11 -14.87 1.77
CA ALA A 336 -1.99 -16.07 2.60
C ALA A 336 -0.60 -16.71 2.45
N GLU A 337 -0.06 -16.77 1.23
CA GLU A 337 1.29 -17.27 0.97
C GLU A 337 2.36 -16.39 1.63
N MET A 338 2.28 -15.06 1.48
CA MET A 338 3.23 -14.12 2.06
C MET A 338 3.21 -14.13 3.59
N MET A 339 2.02 -14.11 4.19
CA MET A 339 1.87 -13.92 5.63
C MET A 339 1.88 -15.23 6.41
N LEU A 340 1.24 -16.30 5.92
CA LEU A 340 1.24 -17.59 6.63
C LEU A 340 2.53 -18.35 6.39
N LYS A 341 2.85 -18.66 5.13
CA LYS A 341 3.99 -19.50 4.79
C LYS A 341 5.31 -18.74 4.76
N GLY A 342 5.27 -17.46 4.39
CA GLY A 342 6.44 -16.57 4.33
C GLY A 342 6.64 -15.70 5.56
N TYR A 343 5.88 -15.92 6.64
CA TYR A 343 5.99 -15.20 7.92
C TYR A 343 6.08 -13.67 7.75
N GLY A 344 5.20 -13.12 6.91
CA GLY A 344 5.07 -11.69 6.70
C GLY A 344 6.07 -11.06 5.72
N VAL A 345 7.04 -11.82 5.21
CA VAL A 345 8.05 -11.32 4.24
C VAL A 345 8.06 -12.10 2.92
N GLY A 346 7.38 -13.25 2.84
CA GLY A 346 7.30 -14.09 1.65
C GLY A 346 8.56 -14.90 1.37
N ASN A 347 8.57 -15.56 0.19
CA ASN A 347 9.64 -16.43 -0.27
C ASN A 347 9.91 -16.19 -1.77
N ASN A 348 11.06 -16.69 -2.25
CA ASN A 348 11.42 -16.76 -3.67
C ASN A 348 11.43 -15.41 -4.40
N ILE A 349 11.78 -14.34 -3.69
CA ILE A 349 11.87 -13.00 -4.22
C ILE A 349 13.34 -12.57 -4.17
N HIS A 350 13.82 -11.97 -5.22
CA HIS A 350 15.12 -11.30 -5.21
C HIS A 350 14.96 -9.93 -4.55
N GLY A 351 15.46 -9.78 -3.34
CA GLY A 351 15.32 -8.56 -2.57
C GLY A 351 15.91 -8.69 -1.17
N TYR A 352 15.78 -7.66 -0.37
CA TYR A 352 16.16 -7.68 1.04
C TYR A 352 15.07 -8.32 1.89
N TYR A 353 15.45 -9.26 2.73
CA TYR A 353 14.56 -9.92 3.70
C TYR A 353 14.88 -9.42 5.11
N PRO A 354 13.98 -8.67 5.77
CA PRO A 354 14.19 -8.20 7.14
C PRO A 354 13.99 -9.34 8.15
N LEU A 355 15.09 -9.98 8.55
CA LEU A 355 15.06 -11.18 9.42
C LEU A 355 14.41 -10.90 10.76
N SER A 356 14.70 -9.77 11.40
CA SER A 356 14.13 -9.41 12.70
C SER A 356 12.60 -9.21 12.62
N MET A 357 12.09 -8.66 11.53
CA MET A 357 10.66 -8.50 11.28
C MET A 357 9.99 -9.87 11.08
N GLN A 358 10.63 -10.76 10.31
CA GLN A 358 10.14 -12.13 10.11
C GLN A 358 10.03 -12.88 11.42
N GLU A 359 11.06 -12.81 12.27
CA GLU A 359 11.06 -13.44 13.60
C GLU A 359 10.00 -12.83 14.53
N ALA A 360 9.84 -11.50 14.51
CA ALA A 360 8.82 -10.82 15.30
C ALA A 360 7.42 -11.25 14.87
N PHE A 361 7.17 -11.30 13.56
CA PHE A 361 5.90 -11.74 13.01
C PHE A 361 5.61 -13.21 13.34
N ALA A 362 6.60 -14.10 13.20
CA ALA A 362 6.46 -15.52 13.55
C ALA A 362 6.10 -15.71 15.03
N ARG A 363 6.74 -14.94 15.95
CA ARG A 363 6.37 -14.95 17.39
C ARG A 363 4.93 -14.47 17.59
N GLY A 364 4.53 -13.38 16.93
CA GLY A 364 3.16 -12.86 17.00
C GLY A 364 2.13 -13.86 16.51
N MET A 365 2.38 -14.51 15.38
CA MET A 365 1.52 -15.59 14.86
C MET A 365 1.35 -16.73 15.86
N GLY A 366 2.42 -17.12 16.57
CA GLY A 366 2.37 -18.17 17.57
C GLY A 366 1.65 -17.80 18.88
N THR A 367 1.53 -16.51 19.19
CA THR A 367 1.04 -16.06 20.51
C THR A 367 -0.20 -15.18 20.46
N ARG A 368 -0.45 -14.44 19.37
CA ARG A 368 -1.47 -13.41 19.27
C ARG A 368 -2.36 -13.50 18.02
N ILE A 369 -2.38 -14.61 17.30
CA ILE A 369 -3.16 -14.78 16.07
C ILE A 369 -4.67 -14.53 16.27
N ASN A 370 -5.19 -14.73 17.48
CA ASN A 370 -6.58 -14.45 17.79
C ASN A 370 -6.93 -12.96 17.85
N ASP A 371 -5.92 -12.10 18.02
CA ASP A 371 -6.07 -10.65 18.19
C ASP A 371 -6.15 -9.90 16.84
N VAL A 372 -5.92 -10.59 15.71
CA VAL A 372 -6.04 -9.95 14.39
C VAL A 372 -7.50 -9.65 14.04
N SER A 373 -7.69 -8.63 13.21
CA SER A 373 -9.00 -8.16 12.79
C SER A 373 -9.80 -9.20 12.01
N PRO A 374 -11.14 -9.03 11.92
CA PRO A 374 -11.99 -9.88 11.10
C PRO A 374 -11.56 -9.97 9.63
N THR A 375 -11.07 -8.89 9.05
CA THR A 375 -10.61 -8.87 7.65
C THR A 375 -9.35 -9.71 7.45
N VAL A 376 -8.40 -9.64 8.37
CA VAL A 376 -7.20 -10.50 8.35
C VAL A 376 -7.60 -11.96 8.50
N LYS A 377 -8.47 -12.30 9.47
CA LYS A 377 -8.99 -13.67 9.64
C LYS A 377 -9.64 -14.19 8.35
N LEU A 378 -10.48 -13.36 7.71
CA LEU A 378 -11.12 -13.71 6.44
C LEU A 378 -10.09 -14.06 5.37
N VAL A 379 -9.10 -13.18 5.14
CA VAL A 379 -8.09 -13.37 4.09
C VAL A 379 -7.25 -14.60 4.36
N LEU A 380 -6.79 -14.80 5.60
CA LEU A 380 -5.99 -15.97 5.96
C LEU A 380 -6.76 -17.28 5.78
N MET A 381 -8.00 -17.34 6.27
CA MET A 381 -8.82 -18.55 6.16
C MET A 381 -9.23 -18.85 4.71
N LEU A 382 -9.64 -17.82 3.95
CA LEU A 382 -10.07 -18.01 2.57
C LEU A 382 -8.88 -18.35 1.67
N GLY A 383 -7.75 -17.67 1.82
CA GLY A 383 -6.54 -17.98 1.07
C GLY A 383 -6.05 -19.40 1.31
N GLU A 384 -6.01 -19.85 2.57
CA GLU A 384 -5.63 -21.22 2.92
C GLU A 384 -6.64 -22.25 2.38
N TYR A 385 -7.95 -21.95 2.46
CA TYR A 385 -8.99 -22.79 1.86
C TYR A 385 -8.78 -22.96 0.35
N MET A 386 -8.47 -21.87 -0.36
CA MET A 386 -8.21 -21.91 -1.80
C MET A 386 -6.94 -22.72 -2.12
N HIS A 387 -5.88 -22.56 -1.33
CA HIS A 387 -4.65 -23.37 -1.51
C HIS A 387 -4.91 -24.87 -1.33
N ARG A 388 -5.59 -25.26 -0.25
CA ARG A 388 -5.83 -26.68 0.07
C ARG A 388 -6.75 -27.38 -0.95
N ASN A 389 -7.76 -26.69 -1.45
CA ASN A 389 -8.79 -27.30 -2.28
C ASN A 389 -8.59 -27.07 -3.79
N TYR A 390 -7.86 -25.99 -4.16
CA TYR A 390 -7.70 -25.59 -5.56
C TYR A 390 -6.24 -25.39 -5.98
N HIS A 391 -5.28 -25.64 -5.08
CA HIS A 391 -3.86 -25.76 -5.38
C HIS A 391 -3.23 -24.56 -6.11
N GLY A 392 -3.66 -23.34 -5.79
CA GLY A 392 -3.18 -22.11 -6.42
C GLY A 392 -3.70 -21.86 -7.84
N ARG A 393 -4.65 -22.67 -8.35
CA ARG A 393 -5.18 -22.56 -9.71
C ARG A 393 -5.75 -21.17 -10.01
N TYR A 394 -6.51 -20.60 -9.08
CA TYR A 394 -7.19 -19.32 -9.29
C TYR A 394 -6.21 -18.16 -9.20
N HIS A 395 -5.23 -18.21 -8.30
CA HIS A 395 -4.12 -17.25 -8.29
C HIS A 395 -3.38 -17.24 -9.63
N SER A 396 -2.98 -18.42 -10.11
CA SER A 396 -2.27 -18.55 -11.40
C SER A 396 -3.11 -18.04 -12.57
N LYS A 397 -4.43 -18.35 -12.60
CA LYS A 397 -5.33 -17.84 -13.62
C LYS A 397 -5.46 -16.33 -13.57
N ALA A 398 -5.59 -15.73 -12.37
CA ALA A 398 -5.67 -14.29 -12.18
C ALA A 398 -4.39 -13.58 -12.62
N GLN A 399 -3.21 -14.14 -12.30
CA GLN A 399 -1.92 -13.62 -12.79
C GLN A 399 -1.84 -13.63 -14.33
N ASN A 400 -2.38 -14.66 -15.01
CA ASN A 400 -2.44 -14.71 -16.47
C ASN A 400 -3.44 -13.67 -17.03
N LEU A 401 -4.61 -13.50 -16.40
CA LEU A 401 -5.63 -12.53 -16.80
C LEU A 401 -5.15 -11.08 -16.59
N ARG A 402 -4.25 -10.83 -15.64
CA ARG A 402 -3.61 -9.53 -15.43
C ARG A 402 -3.04 -8.94 -16.72
N VAL A 403 -2.47 -9.78 -17.58
CA VAL A 403 -1.88 -9.33 -18.86
C VAL A 403 -2.95 -8.77 -19.80
N LEU A 404 -4.14 -9.38 -19.83
CA LEU A 404 -5.26 -8.93 -20.66
C LEU A 404 -5.86 -7.63 -20.11
N LEU A 405 -6.07 -7.55 -18.79
CA LEU A 405 -6.53 -6.33 -18.11
C LEU A 405 -5.59 -5.15 -18.38
N ARG A 406 -4.29 -5.37 -18.23
CA ARG A 406 -3.26 -4.36 -18.52
C ARG A 406 -3.33 -3.90 -19.97
N ARG A 407 -3.37 -4.81 -20.94
CA ARG A 407 -3.47 -4.48 -22.38
C ARG A 407 -4.72 -3.69 -22.72
N ALA A 408 -5.84 -3.97 -22.08
CA ALA A 408 -7.08 -3.22 -22.30
C ALA A 408 -6.92 -1.72 -21.94
N TYR A 409 -6.24 -1.42 -20.82
CA TYR A 409 -5.92 -0.04 -20.45
C TYR A 409 -4.85 0.57 -21.38
N GLU A 410 -3.80 -0.18 -21.72
CA GLU A 410 -2.77 0.29 -22.66
C GLU A 410 -3.36 0.67 -24.01
N GLN A 411 -4.31 -0.11 -24.56
CA GLN A 411 -5.02 0.23 -25.81
C GLN A 411 -5.82 1.53 -25.71
N ALA A 412 -6.48 1.78 -24.59
CA ALA A 412 -7.16 3.06 -24.37
C ALA A 412 -6.14 4.22 -24.26
N LEU A 413 -5.03 3.99 -23.55
CA LEU A 413 -3.96 4.97 -23.37
C LEU A 413 -3.10 5.22 -24.63
N GLU A 414 -3.26 4.44 -25.72
CA GLU A 414 -2.72 4.81 -27.03
C GLU A 414 -3.39 6.07 -27.59
N LYS A 415 -4.68 6.29 -27.28
CA LYS A 415 -5.49 7.41 -27.78
C LYS A 415 -5.58 8.56 -26.78
N TYR A 416 -5.48 8.27 -25.51
CA TYR A 416 -5.61 9.22 -24.41
C TYR A 416 -4.34 9.30 -23.58
N ASP A 417 -4.05 10.47 -23.03
CA ASP A 417 -2.90 10.68 -22.15
C ASP A 417 -3.19 10.27 -20.72
N ALA A 418 -4.48 10.24 -20.34
CA ALA A 418 -4.93 9.69 -19.07
C ALA A 418 -6.38 9.21 -19.15
N LEU A 419 -6.76 8.28 -18.26
CA LEU A 419 -8.14 7.87 -18.01
C LEU A 419 -8.63 8.47 -16.69
N LEU A 420 -9.85 9.02 -16.68
CA LEU A 420 -10.41 9.77 -15.57
C LEU A 420 -11.71 9.13 -15.08
N MET A 421 -11.86 9.01 -13.75
CA MET A 421 -13.04 8.45 -13.09
C MET A 421 -13.10 8.86 -11.62
N PRO A 422 -14.20 8.62 -10.88
CA PRO A 422 -14.20 8.74 -9.42
C PRO A 422 -13.15 7.82 -8.80
N THR A 423 -12.41 8.29 -7.80
CA THR A 423 -11.49 7.41 -7.06
C THR A 423 -12.31 6.33 -6.32
N ILE A 424 -13.26 6.76 -5.53
CA ILE A 424 -14.24 5.93 -4.86
C ILE A 424 -15.62 6.40 -5.32
N PRO A 425 -16.55 5.49 -5.68
CA PRO A 425 -17.84 5.87 -6.25
C PRO A 425 -18.82 6.46 -5.22
N PHE A 426 -18.44 6.56 -3.94
CA PHE A 426 -19.22 7.13 -2.85
C PHE A 426 -18.33 7.86 -1.83
N THR A 427 -18.90 8.64 -0.93
CA THR A 427 -18.18 9.37 0.11
C THR A 427 -17.74 8.45 1.25
N ALA A 428 -16.91 8.97 2.18
CA ALA A 428 -16.46 8.24 3.35
C ALA A 428 -17.63 7.62 4.12
N THR A 429 -17.55 6.32 4.40
CA THR A 429 -18.56 5.58 5.16
C THR A 429 -18.50 5.92 6.64
N ALA A 430 -19.64 5.81 7.33
CA ALA A 430 -19.68 5.90 8.78
C ALA A 430 -18.84 4.76 9.40
N ILE A 431 -18.15 5.06 10.50
CA ILE A 431 -17.43 4.06 11.28
C ILE A 431 -18.45 3.15 11.95
N PRO A 432 -18.36 1.81 11.74
CA PRO A 432 -19.28 0.89 12.40
C PRO A 432 -19.08 0.94 13.92
N PRO A 433 -20.17 0.77 14.72
CA PRO A 433 -20.05 0.69 16.16
C PRO A 433 -19.25 -0.57 16.57
N PRO A 434 -18.62 -0.57 17.77
CA PRO A 434 -17.78 -1.69 18.21
C PRO A 434 -18.52 -3.04 18.31
N ASP A 435 -19.82 -3.01 18.49
CA ASP A 435 -20.73 -4.16 18.58
C ASP A 435 -21.45 -4.48 17.27
N ALA A 436 -21.01 -3.90 16.15
CA ALA A 436 -21.59 -4.19 14.84
C ALA A 436 -21.50 -5.69 14.51
N PRO A 437 -22.51 -6.26 13.81
CA PRO A 437 -22.41 -7.62 13.31
C PRO A 437 -21.14 -7.83 12.49
N LEU A 438 -20.54 -9.02 12.63
CA LEU A 438 -19.27 -9.35 11.96
C LEU A 438 -19.30 -9.09 10.44
N GLY A 439 -20.40 -9.47 9.77
CA GLY A 439 -20.57 -9.21 8.34
C GLY A 439 -20.52 -7.72 8.02
N THR A 440 -21.24 -6.89 8.78
CA THR A 440 -21.24 -5.42 8.60
C THR A 440 -19.85 -4.83 8.78
N ALA A 441 -19.09 -5.28 9.79
CA ALA A 441 -17.72 -4.79 10.02
C ALA A 441 -16.79 -5.16 8.85
N ILE A 442 -16.91 -6.39 8.32
CA ILE A 442 -16.12 -6.85 7.16
C ILE A 442 -16.52 -6.10 5.89
N ASP A 443 -17.83 -6.00 5.60
CA ASP A 443 -18.32 -5.33 4.38
C ASP A 443 -17.91 -3.85 4.36
N THR A 444 -18.07 -3.15 5.49
CA THR A 444 -17.65 -1.74 5.61
C THR A 444 -16.14 -1.58 5.43
N ALA A 445 -15.34 -2.60 5.77
CA ALA A 445 -13.88 -2.57 5.62
C ALA A 445 -13.38 -2.83 4.20
N LEU A 446 -14.19 -3.50 3.33
CA LEU A 446 -13.72 -4.06 2.06
C LEU A 446 -14.49 -3.63 0.82
N ASN A 447 -15.49 -2.75 0.91
CA ASN A 447 -16.40 -2.43 -0.21
C ASN A 447 -15.95 -1.28 -1.13
N MET A 448 -14.78 -0.67 -0.93
CA MET A 448 -14.40 0.57 -1.63
C MET A 448 -13.43 0.39 -2.80
N GLN A 449 -13.00 -0.83 -3.15
CA GLN A 449 -11.90 -1.03 -4.11
C GLN A 449 -12.34 -1.06 -5.58
N ALA A 450 -13.61 -0.87 -5.92
CA ALA A 450 -14.15 -1.10 -7.26
C ALA A 450 -13.38 -0.40 -8.39
N ASN A 451 -13.01 0.88 -8.22
CA ASN A 451 -12.24 1.64 -9.22
C ASN A 451 -10.73 1.55 -9.02
N THR A 452 -10.25 1.20 -7.83
CA THR A 452 -8.83 1.36 -7.50
C THR A 452 -8.00 0.11 -7.76
N CYS A 453 -8.48 -1.07 -7.36
CA CYS A 453 -7.68 -2.31 -7.33
C CYS A 453 -7.20 -2.78 -8.71
N SER A 454 -7.93 -2.49 -9.78
CA SER A 454 -7.54 -2.80 -11.16
C SER A 454 -6.21 -2.20 -11.55
N PHE A 455 -5.86 -1.03 -10.99
CA PHE A 455 -4.60 -0.35 -11.29
C PHE A 455 -3.42 -0.79 -10.43
N ASP A 456 -3.68 -1.54 -9.35
CA ASP A 456 -2.64 -2.30 -8.66
C ASP A 456 -2.26 -3.54 -9.47
N VAL A 457 -3.27 -4.23 -10.00
CA VAL A 457 -3.08 -5.41 -10.86
C VAL A 457 -2.36 -5.06 -12.16
N SER A 458 -2.78 -4.00 -12.83
CA SER A 458 -2.19 -3.59 -14.11
C SER A 458 -0.87 -2.81 -13.96
N GLY A 459 -0.60 -2.28 -12.77
CA GLY A 459 0.63 -1.54 -12.45
C GLY A 459 0.67 -0.10 -12.96
N HIS A 460 -0.40 0.43 -13.58
CA HIS A 460 -0.45 1.82 -14.06
C HIS A 460 -0.41 2.83 -12.92
N PRO A 461 0.27 3.97 -13.07
CA PRO A 461 0.23 5.05 -12.11
C PRO A 461 -1.17 5.63 -12.00
N ALA A 462 -1.59 5.99 -10.79
CA ALA A 462 -2.91 6.55 -10.55
C ALA A 462 -2.85 7.65 -9.48
N PHE A 463 -3.32 8.85 -9.84
CA PHE A 463 -3.28 10.02 -8.99
C PHE A 463 -4.71 10.42 -8.58
N THR A 464 -4.96 10.48 -7.29
CA THR A 464 -6.21 10.98 -6.70
C THR A 464 -6.04 12.44 -6.29
N VAL A 465 -6.95 13.28 -6.77
CA VAL A 465 -7.02 14.70 -6.40
C VAL A 465 -8.41 15.04 -5.84
N PRO A 466 -8.52 15.88 -4.79
CA PRO A 466 -9.82 16.31 -4.28
C PRO A 466 -10.52 17.23 -5.29
N CYS A 467 -11.83 17.03 -5.51
CA CYS A 467 -12.56 17.76 -6.55
C CYS A 467 -13.91 18.35 -6.08
N GLY A 468 -14.30 18.20 -4.84
CA GLY A 468 -15.51 18.76 -4.28
C GLY A 468 -15.92 18.12 -2.97
N LEU A 469 -17.09 18.54 -2.48
CA LEU A 469 -17.73 17.99 -1.29
C LEU A 469 -19.13 17.49 -1.62
N VAL A 470 -19.52 16.37 -1.01
CA VAL A 470 -20.89 15.88 -0.93
C VAL A 470 -21.22 15.69 0.56
N ASP A 471 -22.23 16.36 1.06
CA ASP A 471 -22.62 16.36 2.48
C ASP A 471 -21.46 16.67 3.45
N GLY A 472 -20.57 17.57 3.04
CA GLY A 472 -19.39 17.97 3.82
C GLY A 472 -18.22 16.98 3.78
N LEU A 473 -18.34 15.87 3.06
CA LEU A 473 -17.31 14.86 2.89
C LEU A 473 -16.61 15.01 1.53
N PRO A 474 -15.26 14.89 1.48
CA PRO A 474 -14.51 15.05 0.25
C PRO A 474 -14.82 13.98 -0.81
N VAL A 475 -14.69 14.40 -2.07
CA VAL A 475 -14.77 13.56 -3.27
C VAL A 475 -13.45 13.62 -4.02
N GLY A 476 -12.91 12.47 -4.43
CA GLY A 476 -11.68 12.35 -5.22
C GLY A 476 -11.92 12.00 -6.68
N LEU A 477 -11.28 12.75 -7.57
CA LEU A 477 -11.08 12.40 -8.97
C LEU A 477 -9.81 11.58 -9.09
N MET A 478 -9.85 10.42 -9.73
CA MET A 478 -8.68 9.60 -10.08
C MET A 478 -8.30 9.78 -11.53
N MET A 479 -7.03 9.99 -11.78
CA MET A 479 -6.39 10.07 -13.08
C MET A 479 -5.39 8.93 -13.21
N VAL A 480 -5.48 8.13 -14.26
CA VAL A 480 -4.62 6.96 -14.53
C VAL A 480 -3.83 7.20 -15.80
N GLY A 481 -2.50 7.09 -15.73
CA GLY A 481 -1.58 7.37 -16.83
C GLY A 481 -0.91 6.13 -17.41
N ARG A 482 -0.07 6.35 -18.43
CA ARG A 482 0.83 5.34 -18.97
C ARG A 482 1.89 4.96 -17.91
N HIS A 483 2.44 3.76 -18.01
CA HIS A 483 3.55 3.36 -17.14
C HIS A 483 4.71 4.34 -17.23
N PHE A 484 5.20 4.79 -16.07
CA PHE A 484 6.30 5.74 -15.91
C PHE A 484 6.03 7.15 -16.48
N ASP A 485 4.75 7.52 -16.64
CA ASP A 485 4.33 8.87 -17.07
C ASP A 485 3.55 9.60 -15.96
N GLU A 486 4.08 9.59 -14.76
CA GLU A 486 3.57 10.37 -13.63
C GLU A 486 3.61 11.86 -13.88
N THR A 487 4.50 12.32 -14.80
CA THR A 487 4.60 13.73 -15.20
C THR A 487 3.31 14.26 -15.84
N THR A 488 2.69 13.48 -16.71
CA THR A 488 1.38 13.82 -17.30
C THR A 488 0.30 13.93 -16.23
N LEU A 489 0.29 13.01 -15.24
CA LEU A 489 -0.67 13.06 -14.13
C LEU A 489 -0.46 14.30 -13.25
N ILE A 490 0.78 14.68 -12.98
CA ILE A 490 1.14 15.89 -12.21
C ILE A 490 0.66 17.16 -12.95
N ARG A 491 0.83 17.24 -14.27
CA ARG A 491 0.34 18.37 -15.08
C ARG A 491 -1.18 18.52 -15.00
N LEU A 492 -1.91 17.40 -15.15
CA LEU A 492 -3.37 17.38 -15.04
C LEU A 492 -3.84 17.72 -13.61
N ALA A 493 -3.18 17.16 -12.60
CA ALA A 493 -3.48 17.43 -11.20
C ALA A 493 -3.26 18.91 -10.85
N SER A 494 -2.15 19.52 -11.33
CA SER A 494 -1.86 20.95 -11.14
C SER A 494 -2.95 21.84 -11.77
N ALA A 495 -3.51 21.44 -12.92
CA ALA A 495 -4.61 22.18 -13.53
C ALA A 495 -5.92 22.09 -12.74
N ILE A 496 -6.23 20.92 -12.15
CA ILE A 496 -7.38 20.76 -11.25
C ILE A 496 -7.17 21.58 -9.98
N GLU A 497 -5.99 21.54 -9.37
CA GLU A 497 -5.66 22.33 -8.18
C GLU A 497 -5.79 23.84 -8.45
N ALA A 498 -5.28 24.31 -9.61
CA ALA A 498 -5.36 25.71 -10.02
C ALA A 498 -6.77 26.16 -10.41
N ALA A 499 -7.67 25.24 -10.79
CA ALA A 499 -9.04 25.56 -11.19
C ALA A 499 -9.90 26.16 -10.06
N GLY A 500 -9.45 26.07 -8.80
CA GLY A 500 -10.08 26.71 -7.65
C GLY A 500 -10.09 25.88 -6.38
N ASN A 501 -10.61 26.49 -5.31
CA ASN A 501 -10.71 25.82 -4.02
C ASN A 501 -11.83 24.76 -4.07
N TRP A 502 -11.47 23.51 -4.18
CA TRP A 502 -12.38 22.37 -4.22
C TRP A 502 -13.36 22.29 -3.03
N LYS A 503 -13.01 22.87 -1.86
CA LYS A 503 -13.89 22.95 -0.68
C LYS A 503 -15.09 23.87 -0.87
N LYS A 504 -15.09 24.66 -1.93
CA LYS A 504 -16.19 25.58 -2.29
C LYS A 504 -17.04 25.07 -3.45
N ASN A 505 -16.65 23.94 -4.03
CA ASN A 505 -17.30 23.38 -5.23
C ASN A 505 -18.40 22.37 -4.87
#